data_346739322c5d0ca6a30fb67867879ab8
#
_entry.id   346739322c5d0ca6a30fb67867879ab8
#
_cell.length_a   1.000
_cell.length_b   1.000
_cell.length_c   1.000
_cell.angle_alpha   90.00
_cell.angle_beta   90.00
_cell.angle_gamma   90.00
#
_symmetry.space_group_name_H-M   'P 1'
#
loop_
_entity.id
_entity.type
_entity.pdbx_description
1 polymer ?
#
loop_
_entity_poly.entity_id
_entity_poly.type
_entity_poly.pdbx_seq_one_letter_code
_entity_poly.pdbx_strand_id
1 'polypeptide(L)'
;MSLFSRLSTWYFSKKSLPYWGIILLDCCLILFSALLVYTLNNGVLSTLDILGHLLVTLLVCLIPYLVGFRLFHTYSGIIRYSSFVDLQKVGFAVLFGLICVVVFQTLTDFSPYLVYIRKRDLILSALLAMSLMWMMRVFVKFFYVSTFRVAKAERAFIYGVKQGGVSLAKSIQNQDPARFVLAGFISDIAEIEYRYLMGVKVYPNDEELVSVMRKKRSNVLLVSPLKVEAIRNNQEMVDRLIKANIKIYMTPAAQEWDGRSDLSHTQLREVNIEDLLPRDKIEIDLEAVRKQLTGKRILITGAAGSIGSEIVRQVAQFAPERMVLIDQAETPLHDVRLMMARGWPDIESYTVVSDICVRERMEELFEEHRPDYVFHAAAYKHVPMMEDNPEESVRNNVDGTRVIADLAVKYGTRKFVMVSTDKAVNPTNVMGCSKRICEIYVQSLDQAIKDGKVRGRTQFVTTRFGNVLGSNGSVIPLFKEQIKRGGPVTVTHKDIIRFFMLIPEACKLVLEAGTMGNGGEIFVFDMGKPVRIVDLAERMIRLSGVKGIEIRFTGLRDGEKLYEEVLNEDETSKPTFHPKIKIAQVRAYDYADANLRIDALVQACAVEGDMQIVKRMKEIVPEFKSQHSKYEVLDE
;
A
#
# COMPACT_ATOMS: atom_id res chain seq x y z
N MET A 1 4.39 -36.26 -24.91
CA MET A 1 3.92 -36.33 -23.50
C MET A 1 3.72 -37.79 -23.12
N SER A 2 4.42 -38.28 -22.10
CA SER A 2 4.28 -39.68 -21.66
C SER A 2 2.88 -39.94 -21.12
N LEU A 3 2.41 -41.19 -21.17
CA LEU A 3 1.11 -41.63 -20.63
C LEU A 3 0.96 -41.19 -19.16
N PHE A 4 2.05 -41.21 -18.42
CA PHE A 4 2.14 -40.78 -17.02
C PHE A 4 1.84 -39.27 -16.86
N SER A 5 2.30 -38.41 -17.77
CA SER A 5 1.99 -36.97 -17.70
C SER A 5 0.52 -36.67 -18.02
N ARG A 6 -0.10 -37.45 -18.89
CA ARG A 6 -1.56 -37.31 -19.20
C ARG A 6 -2.42 -37.76 -18.00
N LEU A 7 -2.10 -38.87 -17.38
CA LEU A 7 -2.80 -39.39 -16.20
C LEU A 7 -2.65 -38.45 -15.00
N SER A 8 -1.44 -37.93 -14.77
CA SER A 8 -1.20 -36.99 -13.68
C SER A 8 -1.93 -35.66 -13.89
N THR A 9 -1.93 -35.11 -15.12
CA THR A 9 -2.67 -33.88 -15.44
C THR A 9 -4.17 -34.08 -15.29
N TRP A 10 -4.72 -35.23 -15.73
CA TRP A 10 -6.12 -35.59 -15.55
C TRP A 10 -6.50 -35.72 -14.07
N TYR A 11 -5.65 -36.40 -13.26
CA TYR A 11 -5.87 -36.60 -11.84
C TYR A 11 -5.90 -35.27 -11.05
N PHE A 12 -4.91 -34.42 -11.29
CA PHE A 12 -4.78 -33.15 -10.56
C PHE A 12 -5.64 -32.00 -11.11
N SER A 13 -6.24 -32.14 -12.32
CA SER A 13 -7.22 -31.19 -12.84
C SER A 13 -8.59 -31.31 -12.16
N LYS A 14 -8.93 -32.45 -11.57
CA LYS A 14 -10.17 -32.63 -10.82
C LYS A 14 -10.07 -31.99 -9.43
N LYS A 15 -11.14 -31.34 -8.96
CA LYS A 15 -11.18 -30.68 -7.64
C LYS A 15 -10.92 -31.64 -6.49
N SER A 16 -11.40 -32.89 -6.56
CA SER A 16 -11.12 -33.96 -5.59
C SER A 16 -11.35 -35.33 -6.23
N LEU A 17 -10.69 -36.38 -5.72
CA LEU A 17 -11.10 -37.75 -5.99
C LEU A 17 -12.42 -38.04 -5.28
N PRO A 18 -13.30 -38.86 -5.88
CA PRO A 18 -14.46 -39.32 -5.17
C PRO A 18 -14.02 -40.20 -3.97
N TYR A 19 -14.70 -40.04 -2.84
CA TYR A 19 -14.36 -40.70 -1.57
C TYR A 19 -14.29 -42.25 -1.68
N TRP A 20 -15.14 -42.85 -2.54
CA TRP A 20 -15.12 -44.28 -2.81
C TRP A 20 -13.81 -44.75 -3.47
N GLY A 21 -13.16 -43.91 -4.28
CA GLY A 21 -11.88 -44.21 -4.90
C GLY A 21 -10.73 -44.28 -3.88
N ILE A 22 -10.77 -43.46 -2.83
CA ILE A 22 -9.79 -43.48 -1.73
C ILE A 22 -9.95 -44.77 -0.92
N ILE A 23 -11.20 -45.14 -0.56
CA ILE A 23 -11.51 -46.36 0.15
C ILE A 23 -11.06 -47.58 -0.65
N LEU A 24 -11.37 -47.62 -1.96
CA LEU A 24 -10.96 -48.73 -2.82
C LEU A 24 -9.45 -48.90 -2.85
N LEU A 25 -8.70 -47.81 -2.96
CA LEU A 25 -7.24 -47.83 -2.94
C LEU A 25 -6.69 -48.38 -1.60
N ASP A 26 -7.24 -47.89 -0.47
CA ASP A 26 -6.85 -48.35 0.86
C ASP A 26 -7.18 -49.86 1.06
N CYS A 27 -8.33 -50.32 0.56
CA CYS A 27 -8.70 -51.74 0.54
C CYS A 27 -7.72 -52.59 -0.30
N CYS A 28 -7.36 -52.13 -1.49
CA CYS A 28 -6.38 -52.80 -2.33
C CYS A 28 -5.02 -52.94 -1.63
N LEU A 29 -4.57 -51.91 -0.90
CA LEU A 29 -3.31 -51.95 -0.15
C LEU A 29 -3.36 -52.94 1.00
N ILE A 30 -4.51 -53.07 1.71
CA ILE A 30 -4.67 -54.09 2.75
C ILE A 30 -4.62 -55.49 2.15
N LEU A 31 -5.40 -55.75 1.10
CA LEU A 31 -5.43 -57.06 0.45
C LEU A 31 -4.07 -57.45 -0.13
N PHE A 32 -3.39 -56.52 -0.77
CA PHE A 32 -2.05 -56.71 -1.31
C PHE A 32 -1.05 -57.05 -0.18
N SER A 33 -1.07 -56.31 0.93
CA SER A 33 -0.16 -56.53 2.07
C SER A 33 -0.40 -57.87 2.71
N ALA A 34 -1.67 -58.28 2.89
CA ALA A 34 -2.04 -59.54 3.48
C ALA A 34 -1.63 -60.74 2.58
N LEU A 35 -1.90 -60.65 1.29
CA LEU A 35 -1.50 -61.67 0.32
C LEU A 35 0.01 -61.79 0.23
N LEU A 36 0.74 -60.65 0.17
CA LEU A 36 2.20 -60.64 0.12
C LEU A 36 2.84 -61.31 1.36
N VAL A 37 2.40 -60.89 2.55
CA VAL A 37 2.94 -61.45 3.81
C VAL A 37 2.61 -62.95 3.92
N TYR A 38 1.39 -63.35 3.55
CA TYR A 38 1.01 -64.75 3.56
C TYR A 38 1.89 -65.58 2.62
N THR A 39 2.11 -65.11 1.39
CA THR A 39 2.92 -65.80 0.37
C THR A 39 4.38 -65.91 0.80
N LEU A 40 4.96 -64.85 1.38
CA LEU A 40 6.35 -64.85 1.85
C LEU A 40 6.58 -65.86 2.99
N ASN A 41 5.57 -66.06 3.86
CA ASN A 41 5.73 -66.92 5.05
C ASN A 41 5.33 -68.38 4.79
N ASN A 42 4.51 -68.69 3.77
CA ASN A 42 4.01 -70.03 3.48
C ASN A 42 4.50 -70.60 2.14
N GLY A 43 5.19 -69.77 1.32
CA GLY A 43 5.68 -70.15 0.01
C GLY A 43 4.66 -69.94 -1.13
N VAL A 44 5.17 -69.71 -2.33
CA VAL A 44 4.35 -69.36 -3.50
C VAL A 44 3.44 -70.51 -3.93
N LEU A 45 3.96 -71.75 -4.02
CA LEU A 45 3.21 -72.91 -4.49
C LEU A 45 2.05 -73.23 -3.56
N SER A 46 2.30 -73.31 -2.24
CA SER A 46 1.27 -73.56 -1.24
C SER A 46 0.20 -72.48 -1.17
N THR A 47 0.55 -71.25 -1.50
CA THR A 47 -0.43 -70.14 -1.60
C THR A 47 -1.31 -70.28 -2.82
N LEU A 48 -0.77 -70.71 -3.97
CA LEU A 48 -1.53 -70.92 -5.21
C LEU A 48 -2.57 -72.05 -5.05
N ASP A 49 -2.21 -73.12 -4.36
CA ASP A 49 -3.10 -74.27 -4.14
C ASP A 49 -4.40 -73.89 -3.36
N ILE A 50 -4.31 -72.91 -2.46
CA ILE A 50 -5.44 -72.47 -1.63
C ILE A 50 -5.92 -71.06 -1.97
N LEU A 51 -5.51 -70.51 -3.09
CA LEU A 51 -5.74 -69.09 -3.45
C LEU A 51 -7.22 -68.70 -3.36
N GLY A 52 -8.12 -69.56 -3.82
CA GLY A 52 -9.58 -69.29 -3.76
C GLY A 52 -10.09 -69.11 -2.34
N HIS A 53 -9.73 -70.04 -1.43
CA HIS A 53 -10.15 -69.99 -0.03
C HIS A 53 -9.43 -68.83 0.73
N LEU A 54 -8.21 -68.53 0.37
CA LEU A 54 -7.46 -67.42 0.92
C LEU A 54 -8.07 -66.07 0.54
N LEU A 55 -8.45 -65.87 -0.74
CA LEU A 55 -9.13 -64.65 -1.18
C LEU A 55 -10.47 -64.45 -0.47
N VAL A 56 -11.26 -65.46 -0.33
CA VAL A 56 -12.53 -65.40 0.46
C VAL A 56 -12.24 -64.97 1.89
N THR A 57 -11.24 -65.57 2.54
CA THR A 57 -10.82 -65.21 3.90
C THR A 57 -10.40 -63.77 4.02
N LEU A 58 -9.54 -63.29 3.09
CA LEU A 58 -9.08 -61.90 3.06
C LEU A 58 -10.22 -60.92 2.84
N LEU A 59 -11.23 -61.25 1.99
CA LEU A 59 -12.40 -60.41 1.80
C LEU A 59 -13.28 -60.34 3.05
N VAL A 60 -13.44 -61.43 3.78
CA VAL A 60 -14.14 -61.42 5.08
C VAL A 60 -13.37 -60.58 6.09
N CYS A 61 -12.04 -60.73 6.17
CA CYS A 61 -11.18 -59.96 7.07
C CYS A 61 -11.13 -58.48 6.70
N LEU A 62 -11.47 -58.07 5.45
CA LEU A 62 -11.52 -56.69 5.04
C LEU A 62 -12.69 -55.89 5.65
N ILE A 63 -13.79 -56.58 6.02
CA ILE A 63 -14.99 -55.94 6.57
C ILE A 63 -14.71 -55.10 7.81
N PRO A 64 -14.00 -55.58 8.85
CA PRO A 64 -13.61 -54.76 10.00
C PRO A 64 -12.77 -53.54 9.65
N TYR A 65 -11.88 -53.63 8.65
CA TYR A 65 -11.11 -52.45 8.18
C TYR A 65 -12.00 -51.42 7.49
N LEU A 66 -12.98 -51.85 6.71
CA LEU A 66 -13.99 -50.94 6.10
C LEU A 66 -14.78 -50.20 7.17
N VAL A 67 -15.19 -50.88 8.23
CA VAL A 67 -15.84 -50.27 9.40
C VAL A 67 -14.89 -49.25 10.05
N GLY A 68 -13.64 -49.61 10.26
CA GLY A 68 -12.61 -48.71 10.78
C GLY A 68 -12.41 -47.46 9.91
N PHE A 69 -12.30 -47.61 8.59
CA PHE A 69 -12.19 -46.49 7.67
C PHE A 69 -13.40 -45.56 7.77
N ARG A 70 -14.60 -46.09 7.92
CA ARG A 70 -15.83 -45.28 8.08
C ARG A 70 -15.86 -44.60 9.46
N LEU A 71 -15.47 -45.27 10.52
CA LEU A 71 -15.48 -44.75 11.90
C LEU A 71 -14.49 -43.56 12.05
N PHE A 72 -13.27 -43.74 11.55
CA PHE A 72 -12.21 -42.73 11.66
C PHE A 72 -12.18 -41.71 10.48
N HIS A 73 -13.12 -41.81 9.54
CA HIS A 73 -13.27 -40.88 8.40
C HIS A 73 -11.97 -40.73 7.60
N THR A 74 -11.24 -41.82 7.31
CA THR A 74 -9.95 -41.78 6.60
C THR A 74 -10.05 -41.27 5.16
N TYR A 75 -11.25 -41.31 4.58
CA TYR A 75 -11.57 -40.91 3.22
C TYR A 75 -12.08 -39.47 3.07
N SER A 76 -12.33 -38.76 4.18
CA SER A 76 -12.91 -37.40 4.16
C SER A 76 -11.92 -36.32 3.73
N GLY A 77 -10.62 -36.60 3.73
CA GLY A 77 -9.57 -35.69 3.35
C GLY A 77 -9.23 -35.72 1.85
N ILE A 78 -8.72 -34.61 1.34
CA ILE A 78 -8.15 -34.52 -0.01
C ILE A 78 -6.70 -35.00 0.08
N ILE A 79 -6.35 -36.15 -0.51
CA ILE A 79 -5.04 -36.81 -0.36
C ILE A 79 -3.85 -35.86 -0.61
N ARG A 80 -3.96 -34.95 -1.58
CA ARG A 80 -2.90 -33.96 -1.92
C ARG A 80 -2.62 -32.94 -0.80
N TYR A 81 -3.54 -32.80 0.17
CA TYR A 81 -3.39 -31.90 1.33
C TYR A 81 -3.26 -32.67 2.66
N SER A 82 -3.00 -33.99 2.60
CA SER A 82 -2.93 -34.83 3.79
C SER A 82 -2.02 -34.23 4.88
N SER A 83 -2.56 -34.18 6.09
CA SER A 83 -1.91 -33.68 7.30
C SER A 83 -1.41 -34.83 8.17
N PHE A 84 -0.66 -34.52 9.22
CA PHE A 84 -0.28 -35.51 10.24
C PHE A 84 -1.49 -36.17 10.90
N VAL A 85 -2.56 -35.39 11.11
CA VAL A 85 -3.85 -35.87 11.65
C VAL A 85 -4.47 -36.97 10.76
N ASP A 86 -4.38 -36.81 9.43
CA ASP A 86 -4.91 -37.80 8.50
C ASP A 86 -4.11 -39.10 8.54
N LEU A 87 -2.80 -39.05 8.76
CA LEU A 87 -1.97 -40.21 8.97
C LEU A 87 -2.33 -40.94 10.30
N GLN A 88 -2.60 -40.20 11.36
CA GLN A 88 -3.07 -40.77 12.64
C GLN A 88 -4.42 -41.47 12.47
N LYS A 89 -5.39 -40.89 11.75
CA LYS A 89 -6.68 -41.52 11.46
C LYS A 89 -6.52 -42.86 10.75
N VAL A 90 -5.63 -42.94 9.76
CA VAL A 90 -5.30 -44.21 9.08
C VAL A 90 -4.71 -45.21 10.05
N GLY A 91 -3.80 -44.80 10.92
CA GLY A 91 -3.21 -45.66 11.94
C GLY A 91 -4.26 -46.27 12.89
N PHE A 92 -5.16 -45.42 13.41
CA PHE A 92 -6.26 -45.88 14.28
C PHE A 92 -7.25 -46.79 13.56
N ALA A 93 -7.58 -46.54 12.29
CA ALA A 93 -8.48 -47.37 11.51
C ALA A 93 -7.88 -48.75 11.23
N VAL A 94 -6.60 -48.82 10.89
CA VAL A 94 -5.89 -50.10 10.67
C VAL A 94 -5.74 -50.87 11.98
N LEU A 95 -5.43 -50.23 13.09
CA LEU A 95 -5.33 -50.87 14.41
C LEU A 95 -6.67 -51.43 14.84
N PHE A 96 -7.76 -50.69 14.68
CA PHE A 96 -9.11 -51.14 14.96
C PHE A 96 -9.47 -52.39 14.14
N GLY A 97 -9.24 -52.36 12.82
CA GLY A 97 -9.49 -53.49 11.93
C GLY A 97 -8.69 -54.72 12.34
N LEU A 98 -7.39 -54.58 12.68
CA LEU A 98 -6.53 -55.65 13.15
C LEU A 98 -7.07 -56.28 14.43
N ILE A 99 -7.44 -55.49 15.44
CA ILE A 99 -8.00 -55.99 16.70
C ILE A 99 -9.28 -56.79 16.44
N CYS A 100 -10.19 -56.26 15.63
CA CYS A 100 -11.42 -56.96 15.31
C CYS A 100 -11.19 -58.29 14.56
N VAL A 101 -10.24 -58.34 13.61
CA VAL A 101 -9.90 -59.57 12.90
C VAL A 101 -9.27 -60.61 13.84
N VAL A 102 -8.36 -60.20 14.73
CA VAL A 102 -7.75 -61.10 15.73
C VAL A 102 -8.81 -61.63 16.68
N VAL A 103 -9.72 -60.80 17.19
CA VAL A 103 -10.84 -61.23 18.05
C VAL A 103 -11.78 -62.17 17.29
N PHE A 104 -12.16 -61.84 16.06
CA PHE A 104 -12.97 -62.71 15.23
C PHE A 104 -12.37 -64.11 15.06
N GLN A 105 -11.07 -64.21 14.73
CA GLN A 105 -10.37 -65.48 14.59
C GLN A 105 -10.20 -66.26 15.89
N THR A 106 -10.24 -65.61 17.05
CA THR A 106 -10.14 -66.29 18.35
C THR A 106 -11.48 -66.76 18.89
N LEU A 107 -12.58 -66.15 18.47
CA LEU A 107 -13.94 -66.46 18.96
C LEU A 107 -14.72 -67.40 18.05
N THR A 108 -14.31 -67.60 16.80
CA THR A 108 -15.02 -68.43 15.83
C THR A 108 -14.27 -69.71 15.55
N ASP A 109 -14.92 -70.89 15.70
CA ASP A 109 -14.43 -72.13 15.12
C ASP A 109 -14.49 -72.00 13.61
N PHE A 110 -13.33 -72.09 12.94
CA PHE A 110 -13.21 -71.79 11.50
C PHE A 110 -14.06 -72.75 10.67
N SER A 111 -14.92 -72.15 9.81
CA SER A 111 -15.59 -72.86 8.74
C SER A 111 -14.54 -73.52 7.82
N PRO A 112 -14.79 -74.73 7.30
CA PRO A 112 -13.86 -75.46 6.40
C PRO A 112 -13.52 -74.68 5.12
N TYR A 113 -14.26 -73.58 4.83
CA TYR A 113 -14.02 -72.70 3.69
C TYR A 113 -13.10 -71.52 3.96
N LEU A 114 -12.68 -71.27 5.23
CA LEU A 114 -11.83 -70.15 5.63
C LEU A 114 -10.43 -70.62 6.04
N VAL A 115 -9.40 -69.94 5.60
CA VAL A 115 -8.02 -70.24 5.91
C VAL A 115 -7.61 -69.55 7.20
N TYR A 116 -7.07 -70.29 8.14
CA TYR A 116 -6.50 -69.72 9.38
C TYR A 116 -5.21 -68.93 9.06
N ILE A 117 -5.18 -67.64 9.37
CA ILE A 117 -4.00 -66.79 9.21
C ILE A 117 -3.35 -66.61 10.56
N ARG A 118 -2.05 -66.94 10.67
CA ARG A 118 -1.31 -66.79 11.94
C ARG A 118 -1.35 -65.36 12.44
N LYS A 119 -1.54 -65.16 13.75
CA LYS A 119 -1.60 -63.80 14.37
C LYS A 119 -0.39 -62.93 14.00
N ARG A 120 0.82 -63.53 13.91
CA ARG A 120 2.02 -62.85 13.45
C ARG A 120 1.86 -62.28 12.04
N ASP A 121 1.27 -63.03 11.13
CA ASP A 121 1.10 -62.63 9.73
C ASP A 121 0.03 -61.52 9.58
N LEU A 122 -0.99 -61.54 10.44
CA LEU A 122 -1.96 -60.45 10.54
C LEU A 122 -1.31 -59.15 11.03
N ILE A 123 -0.47 -59.20 12.04
CA ILE A 123 0.24 -58.02 12.55
C ILE A 123 1.20 -57.48 11.50
N LEU A 124 2.00 -58.35 10.86
CA LEU A 124 2.94 -57.93 9.82
C LEU A 124 2.22 -57.31 8.60
N SER A 125 1.10 -57.91 8.18
CA SER A 125 0.31 -57.39 7.08
C SER A 125 -0.32 -56.03 7.41
N ALA A 126 -0.81 -55.83 8.63
CA ALA A 126 -1.38 -54.55 9.07
C ALA A 126 -0.30 -53.44 9.14
N LEU A 127 0.90 -53.75 9.66
CA LEU A 127 2.03 -52.82 9.69
C LEU A 127 2.48 -52.44 8.27
N LEU A 128 2.57 -53.42 7.37
CA LEU A 128 2.91 -53.17 5.98
C LEU A 128 1.85 -52.31 5.27
N ALA A 129 0.56 -52.65 5.44
CA ALA A 129 -0.55 -51.89 4.89
C ALA A 129 -0.55 -50.43 5.36
N MET A 130 -0.38 -50.21 6.68
CA MET A 130 -0.29 -48.88 7.27
C MET A 130 0.88 -48.09 6.69
N SER A 131 2.05 -48.71 6.57
CA SER A 131 3.25 -48.06 5.99
C SER A 131 3.05 -47.70 4.53
N LEU A 132 2.44 -48.56 3.71
CA LEU A 132 2.12 -48.30 2.31
C LEU A 132 1.09 -47.20 2.17
N MET A 133 0.06 -47.18 2.99
CA MET A 133 -0.95 -46.11 2.98
C MET A 133 -0.36 -44.75 3.34
N TRP A 134 0.54 -44.68 4.33
CA TRP A 134 1.26 -43.48 4.71
C TRP A 134 2.19 -43.00 3.59
N MET A 135 3.00 -43.92 3.05
CA MET A 135 3.92 -43.61 1.95
C MET A 135 3.17 -43.09 0.73
N MET A 136 2.04 -43.69 0.37
CA MET A 136 1.19 -43.29 -0.73
C MET A 136 0.66 -41.84 -0.53
N ARG A 137 0.15 -41.49 0.65
CA ARG A 137 -0.32 -40.17 0.97
C ARG A 137 0.78 -39.11 0.90
N VAL A 138 1.95 -39.41 1.47
CA VAL A 138 3.13 -38.54 1.42
C VAL A 138 3.63 -38.39 0.00
N PHE A 139 3.67 -39.45 -0.79
CA PHE A 139 4.10 -39.42 -2.19
C PHE A 139 3.17 -38.57 -3.06
N VAL A 140 1.86 -38.75 -2.96
CA VAL A 140 0.89 -37.92 -3.72
C VAL A 140 1.02 -36.46 -3.35
N LYS A 141 1.16 -36.13 -2.08
CA LYS A 141 1.40 -34.75 -1.61
C LYS A 141 2.70 -34.18 -2.17
N PHE A 142 3.79 -34.93 -2.06
CA PHE A 142 5.10 -34.49 -2.58
C PHE A 142 5.06 -34.26 -4.10
N PHE A 143 4.46 -35.20 -4.84
CA PHE A 143 4.34 -35.10 -6.28
C PHE A 143 3.47 -33.92 -6.74
N TYR A 144 2.35 -33.68 -6.06
CA TYR A 144 1.49 -32.51 -6.31
C TYR A 144 2.25 -31.20 -6.09
N VAL A 145 2.90 -31.07 -4.94
CA VAL A 145 3.65 -29.86 -4.60
C VAL A 145 4.81 -29.61 -5.59
N SER A 146 5.57 -30.66 -5.93
CA SER A 146 6.77 -30.51 -6.81
C SER A 146 6.45 -30.27 -8.27
N THR A 147 5.34 -30.82 -8.79
CA THR A 147 5.05 -30.84 -10.23
C THR A 147 4.00 -29.80 -10.65
N PHE A 148 2.94 -29.65 -9.89
CA PHE A 148 1.78 -28.84 -10.30
C PHE A 148 1.71 -27.47 -9.64
N ARG A 149 2.06 -27.38 -8.35
CA ARG A 149 1.99 -26.13 -7.59
C ARG A 149 3.07 -25.13 -8.00
N VAL A 150 4.22 -25.63 -8.45
CA VAL A 150 5.43 -24.84 -8.72
C VAL A 150 5.62 -24.51 -10.20
N ALA A 151 4.90 -25.20 -11.12
CA ALA A 151 5.16 -25.13 -12.57
C ALA A 151 5.06 -23.72 -13.19
N LYS A 152 4.34 -22.78 -12.57
CA LYS A 152 4.19 -21.39 -13.03
C LYS A 152 4.64 -20.36 -11.99
N ALA A 153 5.17 -20.78 -10.84
CA ALA A 153 5.54 -19.89 -9.76
C ALA A 153 6.92 -19.26 -10.01
N GLU A 154 7.04 -17.96 -9.76
CA GLU A 154 8.32 -17.24 -9.82
C GLU A 154 9.17 -17.54 -8.58
N ARG A 155 10.48 -17.75 -8.77
CA ARG A 155 11.40 -17.93 -7.65
C ARG A 155 11.67 -16.59 -6.99
N ALA A 156 11.52 -16.52 -5.67
CA ALA A 156 11.64 -15.30 -4.91
C ALA A 156 12.60 -15.44 -3.72
N PHE A 157 13.33 -14.37 -3.44
CA PHE A 157 14.05 -14.18 -2.18
C PHE A 157 13.23 -13.33 -1.24
N ILE A 158 13.39 -13.55 0.08
CA ILE A 158 12.75 -12.72 1.11
C ILE A 158 13.82 -11.92 1.84
N TYR A 159 13.70 -10.59 1.86
CA TYR A 159 14.52 -9.71 2.68
C TYR A 159 13.94 -9.60 4.09
N GLY A 160 14.67 -10.19 5.05
CA GLY A 160 14.32 -10.27 6.46
C GLY A 160 14.13 -11.70 6.95
N VAL A 161 14.80 -12.05 8.04
CA VAL A 161 14.89 -13.42 8.62
C VAL A 161 14.14 -13.56 9.94
N LYS A 162 13.68 -12.45 10.55
CA LYS A 162 12.89 -12.45 11.78
C LYS A 162 11.43 -12.84 11.51
N GLN A 163 10.60 -12.75 12.53
CA GLN A 163 9.20 -13.21 12.51
C GLN A 163 8.41 -12.72 11.26
N GLY A 164 8.60 -11.46 10.82
CA GLY A 164 7.94 -10.94 9.63
C GLY A 164 8.33 -11.65 8.33
N GLY A 165 9.61 -12.01 8.17
CA GLY A 165 10.09 -12.78 7.00
C GLY A 165 9.60 -14.22 7.02
N VAL A 166 9.59 -14.87 8.18
CA VAL A 166 9.07 -16.24 8.37
C VAL A 166 7.56 -16.29 8.10
N SER A 167 6.80 -15.29 8.60
CA SER A 167 5.36 -15.21 8.35
C SER A 167 5.05 -15.01 6.87
N LEU A 168 5.81 -14.14 6.19
CA LEU A 168 5.70 -13.93 4.75
C LEU A 168 6.01 -15.22 3.97
N ALA A 169 7.07 -15.94 4.36
CA ALA A 169 7.42 -17.22 3.74
C ALA A 169 6.31 -18.27 3.89
N LYS A 170 5.72 -18.38 5.09
CA LYS A 170 4.56 -19.27 5.33
C LYS A 170 3.35 -18.87 4.49
N SER A 171 3.08 -17.56 4.38
CA SER A 171 1.96 -17.05 3.58
C SER A 171 2.10 -17.44 2.11
N ILE A 172 3.27 -17.23 1.49
CA ILE A 172 3.49 -17.63 0.09
C ILE A 172 3.51 -19.14 -0.12
N GLN A 173 3.99 -19.90 0.87
CA GLN A 173 3.94 -21.37 0.82
C GLN A 173 2.52 -21.92 0.92
N ASN A 174 1.59 -21.21 1.52
CA ASN A 174 0.19 -21.64 1.67
C ASN A 174 -0.72 -21.16 0.51
N GLN A 175 -0.25 -20.29 -0.38
CA GLN A 175 -1.02 -19.87 -1.54
C GLN A 175 -1.25 -21.01 -2.53
N ASP A 176 -2.48 -21.15 -3.04
CA ASP A 176 -2.84 -22.10 -4.09
C ASP A 176 -3.78 -21.40 -5.11
N PRO A 177 -3.37 -21.22 -6.37
CA PRO A 177 -2.05 -21.59 -6.94
C PRO A 177 -0.90 -20.73 -6.39
N ALA A 178 0.28 -21.34 -6.24
CA ALA A 178 1.46 -20.63 -5.75
C ALA A 178 1.92 -19.59 -6.79
N ARG A 179 1.97 -18.33 -6.38
CA ARG A 179 2.55 -17.23 -7.18
C ARG A 179 4.06 -17.21 -7.08
N PHE A 180 4.61 -17.47 -5.89
CA PHE A 180 6.04 -17.45 -5.61
C PHE A 180 6.52 -18.74 -4.97
N VAL A 181 7.79 -19.10 -5.24
CA VAL A 181 8.52 -20.18 -4.59
C VAL A 181 9.74 -19.60 -3.90
N LEU A 182 9.90 -19.90 -2.62
CA LEU A 182 11.02 -19.44 -1.82
C LEU A 182 12.35 -20.05 -2.32
N ALA A 183 13.30 -19.20 -2.72
CA ALA A 183 14.63 -19.55 -3.20
C ALA A 183 15.75 -19.24 -2.19
N GLY A 184 15.51 -18.31 -1.27
CA GLY A 184 16.46 -17.92 -0.22
C GLY A 184 15.92 -16.77 0.62
N PHE A 185 16.64 -16.51 1.72
CA PHE A 185 16.45 -15.33 2.55
C PHE A 185 17.64 -14.39 2.41
N ILE A 186 17.44 -13.10 2.69
CA ILE A 186 18.50 -12.09 2.75
C ILE A 186 18.50 -11.50 4.17
N SER A 187 19.68 -11.36 4.75
CA SER A 187 19.89 -10.85 6.11
C SER A 187 20.96 -9.77 6.12
N ASP A 188 20.80 -8.79 7.02
CA ASP A 188 21.86 -7.85 7.42
C ASP A 188 22.52 -8.28 8.76
N ILE A 189 22.21 -9.50 9.25
CA ILE A 189 22.68 -10.02 10.52
C ILE A 189 23.73 -11.09 10.23
N ALA A 190 25.00 -10.80 10.47
CA ALA A 190 26.13 -11.67 10.17
C ALA A 190 26.04 -13.06 10.82
N GLU A 191 25.50 -13.17 12.03
CA GLU A 191 25.39 -14.43 12.78
C GLU A 191 24.47 -15.46 12.12
N ILE A 192 23.55 -15.04 11.25
CA ILE A 192 22.54 -15.90 10.61
C ILE A 192 22.89 -16.18 9.15
N GLU A 193 23.86 -15.50 8.60
CA GLU A 193 24.31 -15.68 7.23
C GLU A 193 24.76 -17.11 6.96
N TYR A 194 24.47 -17.58 5.75
CA TYR A 194 24.77 -18.92 5.26
C TYR A 194 24.08 -20.08 6.02
N ARG A 195 23.26 -19.80 7.05
CA ARG A 195 22.43 -20.81 7.72
C ARG A 195 21.19 -21.15 6.89
N TYR A 196 20.50 -22.23 7.29
CA TYR A 196 19.25 -22.65 6.66
C TYR A 196 18.06 -22.19 7.49
N LEU A 197 17.08 -21.57 6.82
CA LEU A 197 15.80 -21.16 7.40
C LEU A 197 14.67 -21.68 6.52
N MET A 198 13.72 -22.40 7.07
CA MET A 198 12.59 -23.01 6.33
C MET A 198 13.05 -23.83 5.09
N GLY A 199 14.19 -24.53 5.18
CA GLY A 199 14.73 -25.38 4.11
C GLY A 199 15.50 -24.65 3.01
N VAL A 200 15.65 -23.32 3.07
CA VAL A 200 16.46 -22.54 2.13
C VAL A 200 17.57 -21.76 2.83
N LYS A 201 18.61 -21.43 2.08
CA LYS A 201 19.80 -20.75 2.62
C LYS A 201 19.55 -19.27 2.84
N VAL A 202 20.15 -18.69 3.89
CA VAL A 202 20.20 -17.25 4.15
C VAL A 202 21.47 -16.68 3.53
N TYR A 203 21.36 -15.55 2.83
CA TYR A 203 22.46 -14.87 2.15
C TYR A 203 22.68 -13.46 2.73
N PRO A 204 23.91 -12.96 2.72
CA PRO A 204 24.19 -11.58 3.11
C PRO A 204 23.58 -10.57 2.11
N ASN A 205 23.39 -9.34 2.59
CA ASN A 205 23.03 -8.21 1.75
C ASN A 205 24.30 -7.48 1.29
N ASP A 206 25.02 -8.08 0.35
CA ASP A 206 26.28 -7.61 -0.18
C ASP A 206 26.22 -7.37 -1.71
N GLU A 207 27.36 -7.05 -2.31
CA GLU A 207 27.49 -6.83 -3.76
C GLU A 207 27.26 -8.11 -4.59
N GLU A 208 27.49 -9.29 -4.01
CA GLU A 208 27.32 -10.58 -4.68
C GLU A 208 25.86 -11.05 -4.72
N LEU A 209 24.98 -10.42 -3.95
CA LEU A 209 23.56 -10.79 -3.83
C LEU A 209 22.88 -10.98 -5.18
N VAL A 210 23.07 -10.03 -6.11
CA VAL A 210 22.47 -10.10 -7.45
C VAL A 210 22.96 -11.32 -8.22
N SER A 211 24.25 -11.65 -8.11
CA SER A 211 24.83 -12.82 -8.77
C SER A 211 24.27 -14.13 -8.21
N VAL A 212 24.08 -14.19 -6.89
CA VAL A 212 23.44 -15.32 -6.18
C VAL A 212 21.99 -15.49 -6.62
N MET A 213 21.21 -14.41 -6.68
CA MET A 213 19.82 -14.47 -7.15
C MET A 213 19.74 -15.00 -8.59
N ARG A 214 20.61 -14.53 -9.50
CA ARG A 214 20.68 -15.03 -10.89
C ARG A 214 21.07 -16.51 -10.97
N LYS A 215 22.06 -16.97 -10.19
CA LYS A 215 22.42 -18.39 -10.09
C LYS A 215 21.25 -19.26 -9.63
N LYS A 216 20.40 -18.74 -8.74
CA LYS A 216 19.18 -19.41 -8.26
C LYS A 216 17.98 -19.22 -9.21
N ARG A 217 18.16 -18.57 -10.34
CA ARG A 217 17.09 -18.24 -11.32
C ARG A 217 15.93 -17.47 -10.67
N SER A 218 16.25 -16.54 -9.79
CA SER A 218 15.29 -15.68 -9.11
C SER A 218 15.45 -14.25 -9.59
N ASN A 219 14.35 -13.64 -10.02
CA ASN A 219 14.25 -12.25 -10.40
C ASN A 219 13.27 -11.47 -9.52
N VAL A 220 12.91 -12.04 -8.38
CA VAL A 220 11.92 -11.46 -7.45
C VAL A 220 12.51 -11.34 -6.05
N LEU A 221 12.35 -10.16 -5.46
CA LEU A 221 12.59 -9.87 -4.06
C LEU A 221 11.28 -9.54 -3.35
N LEU A 222 10.97 -10.23 -2.27
CA LEU A 222 9.85 -9.96 -1.38
C LEU A 222 10.40 -9.29 -0.12
N VAL A 223 9.90 -8.10 0.20
CA VAL A 223 10.35 -7.34 1.37
C VAL A 223 9.44 -7.62 2.55
N SER A 224 10.03 -8.10 3.64
CA SER A 224 9.31 -8.28 4.91
C SER A 224 8.82 -6.93 5.45
N PRO A 225 7.63 -6.83 6.09
CA PRO A 225 7.10 -5.59 6.65
C PRO A 225 8.11 -4.84 7.55
N LEU A 226 8.87 -5.58 8.36
CA LEU A 226 9.88 -5.01 9.26
C LEU A 226 11.16 -4.52 8.56
N LYS A 227 11.31 -4.76 7.26
CA LYS A 227 12.48 -4.34 6.46
C LYS A 227 12.15 -3.26 5.43
N VAL A 228 10.92 -2.76 5.41
CA VAL A 228 10.49 -1.71 4.47
C VAL A 228 11.29 -0.43 4.66
N GLU A 229 11.53 0.01 5.89
CA GLU A 229 12.36 1.20 6.17
C GLU A 229 13.83 0.96 5.82
N ALA A 230 14.35 -0.24 6.12
CA ALA A 230 15.73 -0.58 5.82
C ALA A 230 16.02 -0.53 4.30
N ILE A 231 15.12 -1.03 3.46
CA ILE A 231 15.31 -0.97 2.00
C ILE A 231 15.16 0.46 1.46
N ARG A 232 14.25 1.27 2.00
CA ARG A 232 14.10 2.69 1.65
C ARG A 232 15.36 3.50 1.93
N ASN A 233 16.01 3.22 3.04
CA ASN A 233 17.23 3.93 3.45
C ASN A 233 18.48 3.39 2.77
N ASN A 234 18.44 2.19 2.18
CA ASN A 234 19.55 1.59 1.44
C ASN A 234 19.39 1.79 -0.07
N GLN A 235 19.59 3.02 -0.53
CA GLN A 235 19.43 3.39 -1.95
C GLN A 235 20.41 2.65 -2.87
N GLU A 236 21.57 2.28 -2.37
CA GLU A 236 22.57 1.51 -3.11
C GLU A 236 22.08 0.10 -3.41
N MET A 237 21.49 -0.57 -2.43
CA MET A 237 20.83 -1.87 -2.64
C MET A 237 19.68 -1.75 -3.66
N VAL A 238 18.82 -0.74 -3.50
CA VAL A 238 17.71 -0.47 -4.41
C VAL A 238 18.21 -0.31 -5.84
N ASP A 239 19.23 0.52 -6.06
CA ASP A 239 19.78 0.78 -7.38
C ASP A 239 20.43 -0.48 -8.00
N ARG A 240 21.13 -1.29 -7.21
CA ARG A 240 21.68 -2.59 -7.65
C ARG A 240 20.57 -3.55 -8.12
N LEU A 241 19.49 -3.66 -7.34
CA LEU A 241 18.36 -4.54 -7.68
C LEU A 241 17.63 -4.07 -8.93
N ILE A 242 17.35 -2.77 -9.04
CA ILE A 242 16.70 -2.17 -10.21
C ILE A 242 17.56 -2.33 -11.47
N LYS A 243 18.89 -2.05 -11.39
CA LYS A 243 19.84 -2.26 -12.50
C LYS A 243 19.90 -3.72 -12.96
N ALA A 244 19.64 -4.65 -12.07
CA ALA A 244 19.61 -6.09 -12.36
C ALA A 244 18.26 -6.61 -12.86
N ASN A 245 17.25 -5.75 -13.03
CA ASN A 245 15.85 -6.11 -13.37
C ASN A 245 15.22 -7.08 -12.35
N ILE A 246 15.51 -6.91 -11.07
CA ILE A 246 14.87 -7.67 -10.00
C ILE A 246 13.59 -6.95 -9.61
N LYS A 247 12.46 -7.64 -9.72
CA LYS A 247 11.15 -7.13 -9.28
C LYS A 247 11.08 -7.14 -7.76
N ILE A 248 10.69 -6.02 -7.18
CA ILE A 248 10.56 -5.86 -5.74
C ILE A 248 9.07 -5.86 -5.39
N TYR A 249 8.67 -6.70 -4.44
CA TYR A 249 7.31 -6.76 -3.89
C TYR A 249 7.33 -6.44 -2.41
N MET A 250 6.38 -5.65 -1.97
CA MET A 250 6.16 -5.31 -0.56
C MET A 250 4.74 -5.67 -0.14
N THR A 251 4.56 -5.97 1.13
CA THR A 251 3.24 -5.91 1.73
C THR A 251 2.84 -4.45 1.88
N PRO A 252 1.58 -4.07 1.61
CA PRO A 252 1.09 -2.75 1.98
C PRO A 252 1.41 -2.48 3.46
N ALA A 253 1.72 -1.24 3.80
CA ALA A 253 1.82 -0.86 5.21
C ALA A 253 0.54 -1.29 5.92
N ALA A 254 0.68 -1.86 7.12
CA ALA A 254 -0.47 -2.25 7.92
C ALA A 254 -1.38 -1.01 8.09
N GLN A 255 -2.47 -0.97 7.35
CA GLN A 255 -3.57 -0.08 7.66
C GLN A 255 -4.26 -0.69 8.89
N GLU A 256 -4.66 0.15 9.84
CA GLU A 256 -5.53 -0.31 10.91
C GLU A 256 -6.71 -1.04 10.28
N TRP A 257 -6.96 -2.24 10.77
CA TRP A 257 -8.01 -3.09 10.24
C TRP A 257 -9.37 -2.41 10.41
N ASP A 258 -10.05 -2.20 9.32
CA ASP A 258 -11.38 -1.58 9.26
C ASP A 258 -12.52 -2.48 9.80
N GLY A 259 -12.18 -3.65 10.34
CA GLY A 259 -13.14 -4.64 10.84
C GLY A 259 -13.90 -5.40 9.77
N ARG A 260 -13.70 -5.10 8.48
CA ARG A 260 -14.49 -5.65 7.35
C ARG A 260 -13.65 -6.29 6.25
N SER A 261 -12.37 -5.97 6.15
CA SER A 261 -11.46 -6.56 5.16
C SER A 261 -10.99 -7.93 5.61
N ASP A 262 -11.06 -8.89 4.68
CA ASP A 262 -10.63 -10.27 4.91
C ASP A 262 -9.10 -10.33 5.13
N LEU A 263 -8.67 -10.63 6.35
CA LEU A 263 -7.25 -10.73 6.75
C LEU A 263 -6.49 -11.87 6.04
N SER A 264 -7.18 -12.67 5.23
CA SER A 264 -6.64 -13.90 4.64
C SER A 264 -5.68 -13.68 3.47
N HIS A 265 -5.56 -12.48 2.91
CA HIS A 265 -4.70 -12.21 1.76
C HIS A 265 -3.71 -11.08 2.07
N THR A 266 -2.50 -11.45 2.50
CA THR A 266 -1.34 -10.57 2.41
C THR A 266 -1.11 -10.25 0.92
N GLN A 267 -1.74 -9.20 0.42
CA GLN A 267 -1.65 -8.78 -0.96
C GLN A 267 -0.25 -8.21 -1.20
N LEU A 268 0.68 -9.07 -1.65
CA LEU A 268 1.96 -8.61 -2.17
C LEU A 268 1.70 -7.80 -3.43
N ARG A 269 2.05 -6.51 -3.39
CA ARG A 269 2.04 -5.64 -4.56
C ARG A 269 3.45 -5.36 -5.05
N GLU A 270 3.60 -5.20 -6.35
CA GLU A 270 4.84 -4.70 -6.93
C GLU A 270 5.08 -3.27 -6.44
N VAL A 271 6.33 -2.98 -6.13
CA VAL A 271 6.73 -1.70 -5.54
C VAL A 271 6.66 -0.60 -6.58
N ASN A 272 6.02 0.49 -6.24
CA ASN A 272 6.08 1.73 -6.99
C ASN A 272 7.31 2.54 -6.58
N ILE A 273 7.71 3.50 -7.41
CA ILE A 273 8.86 4.37 -7.12
C ILE A 273 8.65 5.15 -5.81
N GLU A 274 7.42 5.52 -5.50
CA GLU A 274 7.05 6.24 -4.28
C GLU A 274 7.37 5.45 -3.01
N ASP A 275 7.37 4.12 -3.09
CA ASP A 275 7.69 3.24 -1.97
C ASP A 275 9.21 3.15 -1.69
N LEU A 276 10.03 3.46 -2.69
CA LEU A 276 11.48 3.33 -2.66
C LEU A 276 12.22 4.64 -2.36
N LEU A 277 11.54 5.78 -2.37
CA LEU A 277 12.17 7.04 -2.05
C LEU A 277 12.54 7.11 -0.57
N PRO A 278 13.77 7.59 -0.23
CA PRO A 278 14.20 7.69 1.15
C PRO A 278 13.36 8.74 1.89
N ARG A 279 12.87 8.38 3.08
CA ARG A 279 12.09 9.28 3.93
C ARG A 279 12.04 8.79 5.36
N ASP A 280 11.90 9.72 6.28
CA ASP A 280 11.68 9.44 7.68
C ASP A 280 10.19 9.21 7.95
N LYS A 281 9.88 8.39 8.94
CA LYS A 281 8.51 8.19 9.41
C LYS A 281 8.03 9.46 10.12
N ILE A 282 6.85 9.96 9.71
CA ILE A 282 6.22 11.11 10.35
C ILE A 282 5.23 10.61 11.40
N GLU A 283 5.50 10.97 12.65
CA GLU A 283 4.65 10.72 13.81
C GLU A 283 4.10 12.05 14.31
N ILE A 284 2.81 12.12 14.58
CA ILE A 284 2.11 13.32 15.07
C ILE A 284 1.44 13.03 16.41
N ASP A 285 1.12 14.06 17.16
CA ASP A 285 0.35 13.93 18.42
C ASP A 285 -1.15 13.68 18.11
N LEU A 286 -1.48 12.40 17.90
CA LEU A 286 -2.84 11.96 17.61
C LEU A 286 -3.85 12.35 18.72
N GLU A 287 -3.42 12.40 19.99
CA GLU A 287 -4.29 12.78 21.10
C GLU A 287 -4.64 14.27 21.07
N ALA A 288 -3.66 15.12 20.78
CA ALA A 288 -3.89 16.55 20.62
C ALA A 288 -4.82 16.84 19.43
N VAL A 289 -4.59 16.17 18.28
CA VAL A 289 -5.47 16.28 17.10
C VAL A 289 -6.88 15.79 17.43
N ARG A 290 -7.01 14.64 18.08
CA ARG A 290 -8.31 14.08 18.51
C ARG A 290 -9.09 15.06 19.38
N LYS A 291 -8.46 15.64 20.38
CA LYS A 291 -9.07 16.61 21.29
C LYS A 291 -9.62 17.84 20.56
N GLN A 292 -8.98 18.22 19.48
CA GLN A 292 -9.41 19.40 18.70
C GLN A 292 -10.52 19.10 17.69
N LEU A 293 -10.56 17.91 17.08
CA LEU A 293 -11.44 17.61 15.95
C LEU A 293 -12.69 16.80 16.33
N THR A 294 -12.63 15.98 17.41
CA THR A 294 -13.77 15.16 17.81
C THR A 294 -14.98 16.01 18.17
N GLY A 295 -16.14 15.67 17.59
CA GLY A 295 -17.40 16.37 17.84
C GLY A 295 -17.41 17.82 17.32
N LYS A 296 -16.56 18.18 16.35
CA LYS A 296 -16.50 19.53 15.77
C LYS A 296 -17.08 19.55 14.36
N ARG A 297 -17.52 20.72 13.94
CA ARG A 297 -18.02 21.00 12.60
C ARG A 297 -16.85 21.50 11.75
N ILE A 298 -16.54 20.75 10.71
CA ILE A 298 -15.33 20.95 9.90
C ILE A 298 -15.72 21.28 8.46
N LEU A 299 -15.18 22.37 7.91
CA LEU A 299 -15.33 22.72 6.51
C LEU A 299 -13.99 22.53 5.80
N ILE A 300 -14.04 21.85 4.65
CA ILE A 300 -12.84 21.57 3.83
C ILE A 300 -13.12 22.07 2.42
N THR A 301 -12.33 23.03 1.95
CA THR A 301 -12.38 23.50 0.54
C THR A 301 -11.33 22.78 -0.28
N GLY A 302 -11.59 22.60 -1.59
CA GLY A 302 -10.73 21.78 -2.44
C GLY A 302 -10.78 20.31 -2.04
N ALA A 303 -11.91 19.85 -1.50
CA ALA A 303 -12.11 18.55 -0.89
C ALA A 303 -11.91 17.37 -1.86
N ALA A 304 -12.04 17.61 -3.16
CA ALA A 304 -11.82 16.61 -4.22
C ALA A 304 -10.37 16.58 -4.74
N GLY A 305 -9.55 17.56 -4.37
CA GLY A 305 -8.13 17.60 -4.72
C GLY A 305 -7.31 16.54 -3.98
N SER A 306 -6.07 16.30 -4.44
CA SER A 306 -5.19 15.28 -3.84
C SER A 306 -4.90 15.54 -2.35
N ILE A 307 -4.73 16.78 -1.93
CA ILE A 307 -4.52 17.15 -0.52
C ILE A 307 -5.84 17.17 0.23
N GLY A 308 -6.87 17.83 -0.33
CA GLY A 308 -8.17 17.95 0.33
C GLY A 308 -8.82 16.62 0.63
N SER A 309 -8.85 15.70 -0.33
CA SER A 309 -9.43 14.36 -0.14
C SER A 309 -8.70 13.52 0.92
N GLU A 310 -7.39 13.69 1.04
CA GLU A 310 -6.61 13.04 2.10
C GLU A 310 -6.85 13.72 3.47
N ILE A 311 -6.99 15.05 3.53
CA ILE A 311 -7.41 15.75 4.75
C ILE A 311 -8.79 15.24 5.18
N VAL A 312 -9.75 15.11 4.24
CA VAL A 312 -11.09 14.54 4.53
C VAL A 312 -10.94 13.15 5.17
N ARG A 313 -10.14 12.27 4.56
CA ARG A 313 -9.92 10.90 5.05
C ARG A 313 -9.29 10.86 6.45
N GLN A 314 -8.32 11.74 6.72
CA GLN A 314 -7.65 11.78 8.02
C GLN A 314 -8.52 12.41 9.10
N VAL A 315 -9.20 13.51 8.80
CA VAL A 315 -10.13 14.18 9.73
C VAL A 315 -11.27 13.25 10.14
N ALA A 316 -11.82 12.49 9.19
CA ALA A 316 -12.90 11.54 9.47
C ALA A 316 -12.54 10.46 10.52
N GLN A 317 -11.25 10.12 10.68
CA GLN A 317 -10.78 9.19 11.71
C GLN A 317 -10.97 9.71 13.16
N PHE A 318 -11.12 11.01 13.31
CA PHE A 318 -11.30 11.66 14.62
C PHE A 318 -12.77 11.90 15.01
N ALA A 319 -13.71 11.31 14.29
CA ALA A 319 -15.15 11.41 14.53
C ALA A 319 -15.65 12.85 14.74
N PRO A 320 -15.50 13.75 13.76
CA PRO A 320 -16.14 15.06 13.80
C PRO A 320 -17.66 14.91 13.82
N GLU A 321 -18.36 15.92 14.37
CA GLU A 321 -19.82 15.98 14.35
C GLU A 321 -20.35 16.11 12.90
N ARG A 322 -19.76 17.02 12.13
CA ARG A 322 -20.19 17.35 10.79
C ARG A 322 -19.01 17.72 9.89
N MET A 323 -19.07 17.32 8.62
CA MET A 323 -18.10 17.70 7.61
C MET A 323 -18.79 18.34 6.41
N VAL A 324 -18.36 19.55 6.00
CA VAL A 324 -18.81 20.25 4.79
C VAL A 324 -17.65 20.22 3.80
N LEU A 325 -17.84 19.52 2.67
CA LEU A 325 -16.81 19.22 1.69
C LEU A 325 -17.10 19.96 0.40
N ILE A 326 -16.33 21.00 0.10
CA ILE A 326 -16.58 21.92 -1.02
C ILE A 326 -15.53 21.72 -2.09
N ASP A 327 -15.97 21.54 -3.34
CA ASP A 327 -15.13 21.53 -4.52
C ASP A 327 -15.96 21.93 -5.76
N GLN A 328 -15.33 22.54 -6.76
CA GLN A 328 -15.98 22.82 -8.03
C GLN A 328 -16.00 21.61 -8.98
N ALA A 329 -15.12 20.63 -8.76
CA ALA A 329 -14.98 19.44 -9.59
C ALA A 329 -15.97 18.35 -9.13
N GLU A 330 -17.11 18.23 -9.80
CA GLU A 330 -18.21 17.33 -9.43
C GLU A 330 -17.76 15.85 -9.36
N THR A 331 -17.16 15.32 -10.42
CA THR A 331 -16.82 13.90 -10.53
C THR A 331 -15.86 13.42 -9.44
N PRO A 332 -14.70 14.05 -9.16
CA PRO A 332 -13.85 13.63 -8.06
C PRO A 332 -14.48 13.90 -6.68
N LEU A 333 -15.39 14.90 -6.56
CA LEU A 333 -16.13 15.10 -5.31
C LEU A 333 -17.15 13.98 -5.06
N HIS A 334 -17.71 13.41 -6.10
CA HIS A 334 -18.55 12.20 -5.99
C HIS A 334 -17.76 11.00 -5.42
N ASP A 335 -16.50 10.83 -5.84
CA ASP A 335 -15.64 9.79 -5.27
C ASP A 335 -15.39 10.00 -3.76
N VAL A 336 -15.19 11.24 -3.33
CA VAL A 336 -15.09 11.60 -1.90
C VAL A 336 -16.38 11.28 -1.16
N ARG A 337 -17.55 11.57 -1.74
CA ARG A 337 -18.86 11.20 -1.17
C ARG A 337 -19.00 9.70 -0.98
N LEU A 338 -18.60 8.90 -1.97
CA LEU A 338 -18.62 7.43 -1.87
C LEU A 338 -17.63 6.92 -0.82
N MET A 339 -16.46 7.55 -0.71
CA MET A 339 -15.47 7.23 0.32
C MET A 339 -16.06 7.45 1.73
N MET A 340 -16.69 8.60 1.97
CA MET A 340 -17.34 8.92 3.25
C MET A 340 -18.46 7.93 3.57
N ALA A 341 -19.36 7.68 2.63
CA ALA A 341 -20.48 6.78 2.83
C ALA A 341 -20.06 5.33 3.15
N ARG A 342 -18.92 4.87 2.61
CA ARG A 342 -18.39 3.52 2.86
C ARG A 342 -17.55 3.43 4.12
N GLY A 343 -16.70 4.40 4.37
CA GLY A 343 -15.72 4.38 5.46
C GLY A 343 -16.28 4.89 6.78
N TRP A 344 -17.09 5.95 6.74
CA TRP A 344 -17.59 6.67 7.92
C TRP A 344 -19.07 7.04 7.79
N PRO A 345 -19.97 6.06 7.70
CA PRO A 345 -21.41 6.29 7.48
C PRO A 345 -22.09 7.07 8.63
N ASP A 346 -21.50 7.05 9.82
CA ASP A 346 -22.05 7.70 11.01
C ASP A 346 -21.68 9.20 11.08
N ILE A 347 -20.78 9.70 10.23
CA ILE A 347 -20.43 11.12 10.19
C ILE A 347 -21.38 11.86 9.24
N GLU A 348 -22.02 12.89 9.75
CA GLU A 348 -22.84 13.79 8.93
C GLU A 348 -21.96 14.55 7.94
N SER A 349 -21.97 14.17 6.66
CA SER A 349 -21.12 14.75 5.62
C SER A 349 -21.93 15.34 4.48
N TYR A 350 -21.66 16.60 4.16
CA TYR A 350 -22.26 17.36 3.05
C TYR A 350 -21.23 17.60 1.96
N THR A 351 -21.47 17.07 0.77
CA THR A 351 -20.65 17.35 -0.41
C THR A 351 -21.32 18.45 -1.25
N VAL A 352 -20.64 19.56 -1.45
CA VAL A 352 -21.15 20.74 -2.12
C VAL A 352 -20.32 21.04 -3.35
N VAL A 353 -20.93 20.97 -4.52
CA VAL A 353 -20.31 21.41 -5.78
C VAL A 353 -20.48 22.92 -5.89
N SER A 354 -19.39 23.65 -5.69
CA SER A 354 -19.41 25.12 -5.76
C SER A 354 -18.02 25.70 -5.96
N ASP A 355 -17.97 26.84 -6.60
CA ASP A 355 -16.81 27.74 -6.66
C ASP A 355 -16.73 28.54 -5.35
N ILE A 356 -15.55 28.57 -4.72
CA ILE A 356 -15.30 29.32 -3.48
C ILE A 356 -15.38 30.85 -3.67
N CYS A 357 -15.31 31.34 -4.89
CA CYS A 357 -15.41 32.74 -5.22
C CYS A 357 -16.85 33.27 -5.20
N VAL A 358 -17.85 32.39 -5.22
CA VAL A 358 -19.28 32.76 -5.14
C VAL A 358 -19.63 33.05 -3.68
N ARG A 359 -19.43 34.32 -3.28
CA ARG A 359 -19.55 34.78 -1.88
C ARG A 359 -20.90 34.41 -1.26
N GLU A 360 -21.99 34.66 -1.98
CA GLU A 360 -23.35 34.41 -1.50
C GLU A 360 -23.52 32.92 -1.14
N ARG A 361 -23.05 32.06 -2.02
CA ARG A 361 -23.15 30.61 -1.78
C ARG A 361 -22.27 30.14 -0.60
N MET A 362 -21.06 30.68 -0.50
CA MET A 362 -20.19 30.38 0.64
C MET A 362 -20.79 30.90 1.95
N GLU A 363 -21.42 32.08 1.92
CA GLU A 363 -22.07 32.66 3.08
C GLU A 363 -23.24 31.83 3.56
N GLU A 364 -24.12 31.34 2.67
CA GLU A 364 -25.17 30.37 3.03
C GLU A 364 -24.63 29.14 3.77
N LEU A 365 -23.54 28.55 3.25
CA LEU A 365 -22.91 27.39 3.86
C LEU A 365 -22.32 27.68 5.24
N PHE A 366 -21.68 28.84 5.42
CA PHE A 366 -21.16 29.24 6.74
C PHE A 366 -22.28 29.57 7.73
N GLU A 367 -23.38 30.16 7.27
CA GLU A 367 -24.53 30.42 8.11
C GLU A 367 -25.23 29.16 8.57
N GLU A 368 -25.45 28.20 7.67
CA GLU A 368 -26.11 26.93 7.95
C GLU A 368 -25.26 26.02 8.84
N HIS A 369 -23.98 25.87 8.49
CA HIS A 369 -23.15 24.85 9.11
C HIS A 369 -22.25 25.35 10.25
N ARG A 370 -22.00 26.67 10.36
CA ARG A 370 -21.21 27.29 11.44
C ARG A 370 -19.92 26.52 11.77
N PRO A 371 -18.97 26.36 10.82
CA PRO A 371 -17.80 25.51 11.03
C PRO A 371 -16.91 26.01 12.17
N ASP A 372 -16.48 25.09 13.04
CA ASP A 372 -15.52 25.38 14.11
C ASP A 372 -14.09 25.43 13.55
N TYR A 373 -13.80 24.63 12.50
CA TYR A 373 -12.51 24.55 11.83
C TYR A 373 -12.70 24.60 10.32
N VAL A 374 -11.82 25.32 9.64
CA VAL A 374 -11.72 25.37 8.18
C VAL A 374 -10.35 24.87 7.75
N PHE A 375 -10.30 23.88 6.86
CA PHE A 375 -9.10 23.47 6.12
C PHE A 375 -9.24 23.95 4.69
N HIS A 376 -8.42 24.91 4.32
CA HIS A 376 -8.49 25.57 3.01
C HIS A 376 -7.40 25.02 2.09
N ALA A 377 -7.78 24.05 1.24
CA ALA A 377 -6.89 23.42 0.26
C ALA A 377 -7.28 23.73 -1.20
N ALA A 378 -8.33 24.52 -1.42
CA ALA A 378 -8.73 24.96 -2.75
C ALA A 378 -7.71 25.96 -3.32
N ALA A 379 -7.13 25.64 -4.47
CA ALA A 379 -6.26 26.53 -5.23
C ALA A 379 -5.98 25.96 -6.63
N TYR A 380 -5.78 26.81 -7.62
CA TYR A 380 -5.12 26.46 -8.87
C TYR A 380 -3.60 26.40 -8.65
N LYS A 381 -2.97 25.30 -9.06
CA LYS A 381 -1.58 24.99 -8.70
C LYS A 381 -0.62 24.79 -9.88
N HIS A 382 -1.14 24.67 -11.09
CA HIS A 382 -0.32 24.41 -12.27
C HIS A 382 0.31 25.70 -12.80
N VAL A 383 1.64 25.81 -12.63
CA VAL A 383 2.38 27.03 -12.98
C VAL A 383 2.14 27.47 -14.42
N PRO A 384 2.31 26.63 -15.48
CA PRO A 384 2.10 27.10 -16.84
C PRO A 384 0.68 27.60 -17.11
N MET A 385 -0.33 26.94 -16.52
CA MET A 385 -1.72 27.36 -16.68
C MET A 385 -1.99 28.72 -16.06
N MET A 386 -1.32 29.03 -14.92
CA MET A 386 -1.51 30.31 -14.24
C MET A 386 -0.67 31.43 -14.88
N GLU A 387 0.45 31.11 -15.52
CA GLU A 387 1.18 32.06 -16.36
C GLU A 387 0.36 32.50 -17.57
N ASP A 388 -0.42 31.58 -18.15
CA ASP A 388 -1.33 31.89 -19.26
C ASP A 388 -2.63 32.57 -18.80
N ASN A 389 -3.02 32.41 -17.53
CA ASN A 389 -4.30 32.88 -16.99
C ASN A 389 -4.12 33.57 -15.62
N PRO A 390 -3.42 34.69 -15.51
CA PRO A 390 -3.18 35.39 -14.25
C PRO A 390 -4.46 35.88 -13.56
N GLU A 391 -5.47 36.29 -14.33
CA GLU A 391 -6.78 36.65 -13.81
C GLU A 391 -7.42 35.54 -13.01
N GLU A 392 -7.45 34.33 -13.56
CA GLU A 392 -8.00 33.14 -12.88
C GLU A 392 -7.18 32.76 -11.63
N SER A 393 -5.86 32.99 -11.66
CA SER A 393 -5.02 32.81 -10.48
C SER A 393 -5.38 33.76 -9.34
N VAL A 394 -5.61 35.02 -9.66
CA VAL A 394 -6.03 36.04 -8.68
C VAL A 394 -7.45 35.74 -8.18
N ARG A 395 -8.39 35.52 -9.09
CA ARG A 395 -9.78 35.23 -8.74
C ARG A 395 -9.91 34.02 -7.83
N ASN A 396 -9.42 32.86 -8.25
CA ASN A 396 -9.61 31.63 -7.50
C ASN A 396 -8.70 31.57 -6.25
N ASN A 397 -7.41 31.88 -6.39
CA ASN A 397 -6.50 31.73 -5.25
C ASN A 397 -6.63 32.89 -4.26
N VAL A 398 -6.59 34.16 -4.75
CA VAL A 398 -6.55 35.33 -3.86
C VAL A 398 -7.97 35.67 -3.38
N ASP A 399 -8.92 35.93 -4.29
CA ASP A 399 -10.27 36.33 -3.89
C ASP A 399 -11.04 35.21 -3.22
N GLY A 400 -10.95 33.98 -3.75
CA GLY A 400 -11.53 32.80 -3.10
C GLY A 400 -11.02 32.58 -1.68
N THR A 401 -9.70 32.73 -1.43
CA THR A 401 -9.13 32.64 -0.07
C THR A 401 -9.69 33.74 0.82
N ARG A 402 -9.79 34.98 0.30
CA ARG A 402 -10.34 36.14 1.01
C ARG A 402 -11.81 35.90 1.42
N VAL A 403 -12.64 35.45 0.48
CA VAL A 403 -14.06 35.14 0.74
C VAL A 403 -14.19 34.13 1.91
N ILE A 404 -13.45 33.02 1.86
CA ILE A 404 -13.53 31.99 2.89
C ILE A 404 -12.98 32.48 4.24
N ALA A 405 -11.89 33.28 4.23
CA ALA A 405 -11.28 33.83 5.44
C ALA A 405 -12.21 34.85 6.13
N ASP A 406 -12.81 35.77 5.37
CA ASP A 406 -13.76 36.76 5.86
C ASP A 406 -14.98 36.09 6.51
N LEU A 407 -15.56 35.09 5.85
CA LEU A 407 -16.69 34.34 6.33
C LEU A 407 -16.33 33.52 7.60
N ALA A 408 -15.12 32.98 7.66
CA ALA A 408 -14.61 32.34 8.87
C ALA A 408 -14.59 33.30 10.07
N VAL A 409 -14.15 34.54 9.86
CA VAL A 409 -14.19 35.58 10.91
C VAL A 409 -15.63 35.99 11.22
N LYS A 410 -16.45 36.29 10.22
CA LYS A 410 -17.85 36.71 10.38
C LYS A 410 -18.68 35.71 11.18
N TYR A 411 -18.51 34.40 10.90
CA TYR A 411 -19.28 33.32 11.52
C TYR A 411 -18.58 32.69 12.72
N GLY A 412 -17.44 33.27 13.15
CA GLY A 412 -16.78 32.92 14.41
C GLY A 412 -16.10 31.56 14.40
N THR A 413 -15.61 31.12 13.25
CA THR A 413 -14.71 29.93 13.13
C THR A 413 -13.54 30.07 14.10
N ARG A 414 -13.21 29.02 14.80
CA ARG A 414 -12.13 29.03 15.77
C ARG A 414 -10.77 29.04 15.10
N LYS A 415 -10.57 28.19 14.09
CA LYS A 415 -9.28 28.04 13.41
C LYS A 415 -9.45 27.85 11.92
N PHE A 416 -8.60 28.53 11.17
CA PHE A 416 -8.49 28.47 9.72
C PHE A 416 -7.07 27.97 9.35
N VAL A 417 -6.97 26.82 8.71
CA VAL A 417 -5.70 26.21 8.30
C VAL A 417 -5.59 26.32 6.78
N MET A 418 -4.67 27.14 6.31
CA MET A 418 -4.42 27.34 4.88
C MET A 418 -3.27 26.47 4.38
N VAL A 419 -3.52 25.73 3.31
CA VAL A 419 -2.47 25.02 2.58
C VAL A 419 -1.77 25.96 1.61
N SER A 420 -0.44 26.12 1.76
CA SER A 420 0.43 26.91 0.89
C SER A 420 1.53 26.02 0.29
N THR A 421 2.51 26.61 -0.35
CA THR A 421 3.54 25.93 -1.14
C THR A 421 4.90 26.60 -0.97
N ASP A 422 5.99 25.83 -1.23
CA ASP A 422 7.35 26.35 -1.39
C ASP A 422 7.48 27.44 -2.47
N LYS A 423 6.60 27.41 -3.49
CA LYS A 423 6.60 28.37 -4.60
C LYS A 423 6.12 29.78 -4.21
N ALA A 424 5.53 29.92 -3.02
CA ALA A 424 5.21 31.22 -2.43
C ALA A 424 6.46 31.95 -1.88
N VAL A 425 7.59 31.25 -1.77
CA VAL A 425 8.88 31.82 -1.32
C VAL A 425 9.64 32.36 -2.54
N ASN A 426 10.04 33.63 -2.52
CA ASN A 426 10.69 34.28 -3.66
C ASN A 426 10.00 33.88 -4.99
N PRO A 427 8.70 34.17 -5.17
CA PRO A 427 7.95 33.62 -6.29
C PRO A 427 8.57 34.04 -7.63
N THR A 428 8.66 33.07 -8.56
CA THR A 428 9.15 33.30 -9.94
C THR A 428 8.05 33.16 -10.96
N ASN A 429 6.82 32.99 -10.49
CA ASN A 429 5.65 32.76 -11.31
C ASN A 429 4.38 33.28 -10.65
N VAL A 430 3.35 33.46 -11.48
CA VAL A 430 2.04 33.99 -11.09
C VAL A 430 1.37 33.14 -10.01
N MET A 431 1.42 31.80 -10.13
CA MET A 431 0.83 30.89 -9.16
C MET A 431 1.47 31.05 -7.78
N GLY A 432 2.80 31.06 -7.71
CA GLY A 432 3.54 31.27 -6.47
C GLY A 432 3.25 32.63 -5.84
N CYS A 433 3.21 33.69 -6.66
CA CYS A 433 2.87 35.02 -6.22
C CYS A 433 1.41 35.10 -5.68
N SER A 434 0.44 34.47 -6.33
CA SER A 434 -0.94 34.43 -5.84
C SER A 434 -1.04 33.76 -4.45
N LYS A 435 -0.30 32.68 -4.22
CA LYS A 435 -0.26 32.02 -2.92
C LYS A 435 0.44 32.89 -1.85
N ARG A 436 1.48 33.64 -2.23
CA ARG A 436 2.12 34.61 -1.33
C ARG A 436 1.15 35.72 -0.92
N ILE A 437 0.35 36.22 -1.85
CA ILE A 437 -0.70 37.23 -1.56
C ILE A 437 -1.73 36.65 -0.57
N CYS A 438 -2.13 35.38 -0.73
CA CYS A 438 -3.00 34.70 0.25
C CYS A 438 -2.38 34.65 1.65
N GLU A 439 -1.07 34.33 1.75
CA GLU A 439 -0.35 34.32 3.02
C GLU A 439 -0.34 35.71 3.68
N ILE A 440 -0.06 36.76 2.89
CA ILE A 440 -0.07 38.15 3.37
C ILE A 440 -1.44 38.50 3.90
N TYR A 441 -2.51 38.13 3.17
CA TYR A 441 -3.88 38.43 3.59
C TYR A 441 -4.23 37.78 4.92
N VAL A 442 -4.08 36.44 5.05
CA VAL A 442 -4.52 35.74 6.25
C VAL A 442 -3.66 36.09 7.47
N GLN A 443 -2.36 36.38 7.29
CA GLN A 443 -1.50 36.83 8.39
C GLN A 443 -1.84 38.23 8.87
N SER A 444 -2.05 39.17 7.95
CA SER A 444 -2.42 40.56 8.30
C SER A 444 -3.80 40.61 8.96
N LEU A 445 -4.75 39.77 8.52
CA LEU A 445 -6.07 39.63 9.12
C LEU A 445 -5.98 39.03 10.56
N ASP A 446 -5.17 37.99 10.77
CA ASP A 446 -4.93 37.42 12.10
C ASP A 446 -4.35 38.48 13.06
N GLN A 447 -3.36 39.25 12.59
CA GLN A 447 -2.78 40.33 13.39
C GLN A 447 -3.79 41.43 13.69
N ALA A 448 -4.63 41.79 12.72
CA ALA A 448 -5.68 42.79 12.93
C ALA A 448 -6.74 42.36 13.95
N ILE A 449 -7.04 41.04 13.99
CA ILE A 449 -7.91 40.47 15.04
C ILE A 449 -7.23 40.53 16.41
N LYS A 450 -5.96 40.17 16.51
CA LYS A 450 -5.18 40.25 17.76
C LYS A 450 -5.04 41.65 18.28
N ASP A 451 -4.89 42.63 17.38
CA ASP A 451 -4.81 44.05 17.71
C ASP A 451 -6.19 44.67 18.03
N GLY A 452 -7.28 43.92 17.89
CA GLY A 452 -8.64 44.42 18.10
C GLY A 452 -9.15 45.34 17.02
N LYS A 453 -8.43 45.50 15.89
CA LYS A 453 -8.86 46.31 14.72
C LYS A 453 -9.99 45.64 13.94
N VAL A 454 -10.02 44.32 13.92
CA VAL A 454 -11.07 43.48 13.34
C VAL A 454 -11.72 42.65 14.44
N ARG A 455 -13.04 42.71 14.54
CA ARG A 455 -13.78 41.90 15.54
C ARG A 455 -13.86 40.46 15.10
N GLY A 456 -13.21 39.57 15.86
CA GLY A 456 -13.20 38.15 15.53
C GLY A 456 -12.43 37.34 16.58
N ARG A 457 -12.40 36.01 16.42
CA ARG A 457 -11.63 35.09 17.26
C ARG A 457 -10.87 34.05 16.45
N THR A 458 -10.97 34.12 15.13
CA THR A 458 -10.38 33.14 14.21
C THR A 458 -8.87 33.21 14.27
N GLN A 459 -8.23 32.09 14.48
CA GLN A 459 -6.79 31.92 14.40
C GLN A 459 -6.41 31.41 13.00
N PHE A 460 -5.57 32.14 12.29
CA PHE A 460 -5.12 31.75 10.96
C PHE A 460 -3.76 31.08 11.02
N VAL A 461 -3.67 29.86 10.47
CA VAL A 461 -2.46 29.06 10.39
C VAL A 461 -2.18 28.75 8.93
N THR A 462 -0.96 29.00 8.49
CA THR A 462 -0.52 28.67 7.13
C THR A 462 0.49 27.53 7.17
N THR A 463 0.44 26.62 6.19
CA THR A 463 1.40 25.51 6.06
C THR A 463 2.06 25.54 4.69
N ARG A 464 3.41 25.59 4.65
CA ARG A 464 4.24 25.54 3.45
C ARG A 464 4.92 24.19 3.32
N PHE A 465 4.78 23.55 2.17
CA PHE A 465 5.52 22.35 1.82
C PHE A 465 5.72 22.27 0.30
N GLY A 466 6.70 21.47 -0.11
CA GLY A 466 7.05 21.28 -1.52
C GLY A 466 6.15 20.29 -2.25
N ASN A 467 6.72 19.60 -3.24
CA ASN A 467 5.94 18.71 -4.07
C ASN A 467 5.49 17.47 -3.30
N VAL A 468 4.27 17.00 -3.58
CA VAL A 468 3.74 15.75 -3.04
C VAL A 468 3.70 14.68 -4.13
N LEU A 469 4.06 13.46 -3.74
CA LEU A 469 4.14 12.30 -4.64
C LEU A 469 2.75 11.83 -5.06
N GLY A 470 2.61 11.53 -6.34
CA GLY A 470 1.38 10.92 -6.87
C GLY A 470 0.19 11.87 -6.97
N SER A 471 0.37 13.19 -6.74
CA SER A 471 -0.72 14.15 -6.94
C SER A 471 -1.09 14.30 -8.43
N ASN A 472 -2.36 14.60 -8.70
CA ASN A 472 -2.87 14.76 -10.06
C ASN A 472 -2.06 15.81 -10.84
N GLY A 473 -1.67 15.46 -12.08
CA GLY A 473 -0.87 16.32 -12.95
C GLY A 473 0.61 16.48 -12.54
N SER A 474 1.09 15.73 -11.55
CA SER A 474 2.50 15.77 -11.13
C SER A 474 3.40 14.91 -12.03
N VAL A 475 4.72 15.02 -11.82
CA VAL A 475 5.76 14.39 -12.66
C VAL A 475 5.65 12.86 -12.70
N ILE A 476 5.30 12.20 -11.59
CA ILE A 476 5.23 10.73 -11.54
C ILE A 476 4.09 10.16 -12.40
N PRO A 477 2.83 10.62 -12.31
CA PRO A 477 1.79 10.22 -13.24
C PRO A 477 2.14 10.48 -14.71
N LEU A 478 2.76 11.62 -15.01
CA LEU A 478 3.21 11.95 -16.36
C LEU A 478 4.25 10.93 -16.87
N PHE A 479 5.27 10.63 -16.08
CA PHE A 479 6.28 9.64 -16.44
C PHE A 479 5.69 8.23 -16.61
N LYS A 480 4.78 7.81 -15.72
CA LYS A 480 4.06 6.53 -15.86
C LYS A 480 3.31 6.45 -17.19
N GLU A 481 2.64 7.52 -17.60
CA GLU A 481 1.92 7.56 -18.86
C GLU A 481 2.87 7.53 -20.07
N GLN A 482 3.94 8.33 -20.06
CA GLN A 482 4.95 8.35 -21.11
C GLN A 482 5.63 6.99 -21.26
N ILE A 483 6.00 6.34 -20.17
CA ILE A 483 6.58 5.00 -20.15
C ILE A 483 5.59 3.98 -20.75
N LYS A 484 4.31 4.05 -20.36
CA LYS A 484 3.27 3.17 -20.89
C LYS A 484 3.06 3.32 -22.39
N ARG A 485 3.28 4.51 -22.94
CA ARG A 485 3.23 4.80 -24.39
C ARG A 485 4.50 4.42 -25.15
N GLY A 486 5.56 3.97 -24.46
CA GLY A 486 6.84 3.62 -25.08
C GLY A 486 7.85 4.78 -25.15
N GLY A 487 7.60 5.88 -24.48
CA GLY A 487 8.48 7.04 -24.39
C GLY A 487 8.25 8.09 -25.50
N PRO A 488 9.12 9.10 -25.62
CA PRO A 488 10.19 9.42 -24.69
C PRO A 488 9.67 9.96 -23.33
N VAL A 489 10.48 9.81 -22.26
CA VAL A 489 10.22 10.50 -20.98
C VAL A 489 10.81 11.90 -21.05
N THR A 490 9.99 12.92 -20.77
CA THR A 490 10.40 14.32 -20.89
C THR A 490 10.78 14.91 -19.53
N VAL A 491 11.99 15.44 -19.41
CA VAL A 491 12.52 16.14 -18.24
C VAL A 491 12.88 17.57 -18.64
N THR A 492 12.54 18.56 -17.82
CA THR A 492 12.74 19.97 -18.20
C THR A 492 14.21 20.36 -18.16
N HIS A 493 15.00 19.90 -17.19
CA HIS A 493 16.44 20.17 -17.13
C HIS A 493 17.19 19.04 -16.45
N LYS A 494 18.44 18.77 -16.86
CA LYS A 494 19.28 17.67 -16.32
C LYS A 494 19.58 17.83 -14.82
N ASP A 495 19.67 19.04 -14.32
CA ASP A 495 20.05 19.35 -12.94
C ASP A 495 18.87 19.78 -12.06
N ILE A 496 17.63 19.68 -12.58
CA ILE A 496 16.45 20.04 -11.82
C ILE A 496 16.25 19.12 -10.63
N ILE A 497 16.10 19.70 -9.45
CA ILE A 497 15.81 18.97 -8.22
C ILE A 497 14.48 19.41 -7.62
N ARG A 498 13.83 18.47 -6.94
CA ARG A 498 12.60 18.73 -6.19
C ARG A 498 12.60 17.97 -4.88
N PHE A 499 11.98 18.57 -3.89
CA PHE A 499 11.65 17.87 -2.66
C PHE A 499 10.34 17.09 -2.85
N PHE A 500 10.25 15.93 -2.22
CA PHE A 500 9.05 15.10 -2.30
C PHE A 500 8.62 14.58 -0.93
N MET A 501 7.33 14.66 -0.68
CA MET A 501 6.67 14.09 0.49
C MET A 501 5.46 13.25 0.05
N LEU A 502 5.05 12.26 0.82
CA LEU A 502 3.77 11.59 0.55
C LEU A 502 2.60 12.50 0.92
N ILE A 503 1.51 12.38 0.15
CA ILE A 503 0.27 13.11 0.47
C ILE A 503 -0.20 12.83 1.90
N PRO A 504 -0.27 11.56 2.39
CA PRO A 504 -0.65 11.29 3.78
C PRO A 504 0.30 11.90 4.83
N GLU A 505 1.59 11.99 4.52
CA GLU A 505 2.59 12.59 5.41
C GLU A 505 2.40 14.11 5.50
N ALA A 506 2.23 14.78 4.36
CA ALA A 506 1.94 16.21 4.31
C ALA A 506 0.65 16.55 5.09
N CYS A 507 -0.42 15.78 4.88
CA CYS A 507 -1.69 16.00 5.58
C CYS A 507 -1.60 15.78 7.09
N LYS A 508 -0.82 14.80 7.56
CA LYS A 508 -0.53 14.64 9.00
C LYS A 508 0.12 15.90 9.58
N LEU A 509 1.14 16.44 8.89
CA LEU A 509 1.81 17.66 9.34
C LEU A 509 0.88 18.88 9.27
N VAL A 510 -0.06 18.94 8.32
CA VAL A 510 -1.10 19.99 8.27
C VAL A 510 -2.01 19.92 9.49
N LEU A 511 -2.44 18.72 9.89
CA LEU A 511 -3.26 18.53 11.10
C LEU A 511 -2.47 18.90 12.36
N GLU A 512 -1.20 18.50 12.45
CA GLU A 512 -0.31 18.82 13.57
C GLU A 512 -0.08 20.34 13.67
N ALA A 513 0.25 21.02 12.55
CA ALA A 513 0.40 22.46 12.48
C ALA A 513 -0.91 23.18 12.87
N GLY A 514 -2.05 22.68 12.41
CA GLY A 514 -3.37 23.17 12.80
C GLY A 514 -3.61 23.04 14.30
N THR A 515 -3.07 22.00 14.92
CA THR A 515 -3.21 21.76 16.36
C THR A 515 -2.32 22.68 17.19
N MET A 516 -1.04 22.83 16.82
CA MET A 516 -0.06 23.61 17.57
C MET A 516 -0.15 25.12 17.37
N GLY A 517 -0.67 25.57 16.21
CA GLY A 517 -0.71 26.98 15.86
C GLY A 517 -1.64 27.81 16.76
N ASN A 518 -1.24 29.04 17.05
CA ASN A 518 -1.97 30.00 17.85
C ASN A 518 -2.46 31.22 17.03
N GLY A 519 -2.24 31.18 15.72
CA GLY A 519 -2.59 32.20 14.74
C GLY A 519 -1.41 33.07 14.32
N GLY A 520 -1.38 33.43 13.04
CA GLY A 520 -0.34 34.24 12.41
C GLY A 520 0.92 33.48 12.00
N GLU A 521 1.02 32.17 12.35
CA GLU A 521 2.20 31.39 12.02
C GLU A 521 2.15 30.86 10.58
N ILE A 522 3.34 30.83 9.94
CA ILE A 522 3.59 30.03 8.75
C ILE A 522 4.46 28.86 9.13
N PHE A 523 3.89 27.67 9.15
CA PHE A 523 4.61 26.43 9.40
C PHE A 523 5.23 25.90 8.11
N VAL A 524 6.54 25.64 8.17
CA VAL A 524 7.34 25.11 7.08
C VAL A 524 7.73 23.67 7.41
N PHE A 525 7.44 22.76 6.48
CA PHE A 525 7.72 21.35 6.70
C PHE A 525 9.13 20.97 6.17
N ASP A 526 9.86 20.19 6.96
CA ASP A 526 11.12 19.58 6.51
C ASP A 526 10.81 18.49 5.47
N MET A 527 11.15 18.77 4.24
CA MET A 527 10.92 17.92 3.08
C MET A 527 11.95 16.80 2.92
N GLY A 528 12.93 16.71 3.82
CA GLY A 528 14.00 15.70 3.73
C GLY A 528 15.00 15.99 2.60
N LYS A 529 15.53 14.93 1.97
CA LYS A 529 16.53 15.05 0.92
C LYS A 529 15.92 15.38 -0.44
N PRO A 530 16.52 16.31 -1.19
CA PRO A 530 16.06 16.62 -2.55
C PRO A 530 16.38 15.47 -3.52
N VAL A 531 15.57 15.32 -4.55
CA VAL A 531 15.69 14.28 -5.58
C VAL A 531 15.87 14.91 -6.95
N ARG A 532 16.85 14.46 -7.72
CA ARG A 532 17.02 14.85 -9.13
C ARG A 532 15.91 14.19 -9.96
N ILE A 533 15.25 15.00 -10.77
CA ILE A 533 14.11 14.50 -11.59
C ILE A 533 14.59 13.51 -12.67
N VAL A 534 15.81 13.67 -13.18
CA VAL A 534 16.38 12.71 -14.14
C VAL A 534 16.62 11.35 -13.50
N ASP A 535 17.13 11.30 -12.25
CA ASP A 535 17.36 10.05 -11.54
C ASP A 535 16.02 9.33 -11.25
N LEU A 536 14.98 10.11 -10.92
CA LEU A 536 13.63 9.60 -10.75
C LEU A 536 13.10 8.98 -12.05
N ALA A 537 13.27 9.67 -13.20
CA ALA A 537 12.88 9.18 -14.51
C ALA A 537 13.59 7.87 -14.85
N GLU A 538 14.91 7.81 -14.69
CA GLU A 538 15.70 6.59 -14.94
C GLU A 538 15.24 5.40 -14.10
N ARG A 539 14.99 5.62 -12.79
CA ARG A 539 14.49 4.58 -11.90
C ARG A 539 13.13 4.07 -12.33
N MET A 540 12.23 4.97 -12.73
CA MET A 540 10.89 4.61 -13.19
C MET A 540 10.92 3.81 -14.49
N ILE A 541 11.76 4.20 -15.47
CA ILE A 541 11.97 3.46 -16.72
C ILE A 541 12.48 2.04 -16.41
N ARG A 542 13.47 1.92 -15.54
CA ARG A 542 14.03 0.62 -15.15
C ARG A 542 13.00 -0.26 -14.42
N LEU A 543 12.25 0.31 -13.48
CA LEU A 543 11.19 -0.41 -12.75
C LEU A 543 10.08 -0.92 -13.67
N SER A 544 9.77 -0.19 -14.73
CA SER A 544 8.74 -0.62 -15.68
C SER A 544 9.13 -1.85 -16.51
N GLY A 545 10.42 -2.17 -16.57
CA GLY A 545 10.96 -3.25 -17.43
C GLY A 545 10.87 -2.98 -18.93
N VAL A 546 10.34 -1.84 -19.36
CA VAL A 546 10.25 -1.45 -20.78
C VAL A 546 11.62 -1.03 -21.28
N LYS A 547 12.06 -1.60 -22.41
CA LYS A 547 13.36 -1.31 -23.01
C LYS A 547 13.24 -0.23 -24.09
N GLY A 548 14.33 0.53 -24.29
CA GLY A 548 14.44 1.49 -25.39
C GLY A 548 13.77 2.83 -25.16
N ILE A 549 13.38 3.16 -23.92
CA ILE A 549 12.82 4.47 -23.57
C ILE A 549 13.96 5.46 -23.38
N GLU A 550 13.91 6.55 -24.12
CA GLU A 550 14.86 7.66 -24.03
C GLU A 550 14.32 8.76 -23.09
N ILE A 551 15.24 9.46 -22.43
CA ILE A 551 14.94 10.69 -21.70
C ILE A 551 15.26 11.88 -22.62
N ARG A 552 14.28 12.76 -22.83
CA ARG A 552 14.43 13.98 -23.62
C ARG A 552 14.36 15.22 -22.72
N PHE A 553 15.33 16.12 -22.86
CA PHE A 553 15.32 17.41 -22.18
C PHE A 553 14.58 18.44 -23.01
N THR A 554 13.61 19.14 -22.37
CA THR A 554 12.70 20.07 -23.06
C THR A 554 13.04 21.56 -22.83
N GLY A 555 13.92 21.88 -21.90
CA GLY A 555 14.10 23.23 -21.35
C GLY A 555 13.18 23.51 -20.16
N LEU A 556 13.57 24.45 -19.31
CA LEU A 556 12.73 24.93 -18.21
C LEU A 556 11.46 25.58 -18.78
N ARG A 557 10.35 25.42 -18.08
CA ARG A 557 9.06 26.03 -18.43
C ARG A 557 8.99 27.46 -17.87
N ASP A 558 8.03 28.22 -18.37
CA ASP A 558 7.74 29.55 -17.86
C ASP A 558 7.47 29.50 -16.36
N GLY A 559 8.16 30.34 -15.58
CA GLY A 559 8.08 30.40 -14.13
C GLY A 559 8.73 29.25 -13.37
N GLU A 560 9.39 28.29 -14.03
CA GLU A 560 9.98 27.12 -13.36
C GLU A 560 11.36 27.41 -12.80
N LYS A 561 11.55 27.17 -11.48
CA LYS A 561 12.86 27.24 -10.81
C LYS A 561 13.67 25.96 -11.04
N LEU A 562 14.98 26.08 -11.16
CA LEU A 562 15.90 24.94 -11.15
C LEU A 562 15.91 24.25 -9.77
N TYR A 563 15.92 25.05 -8.69
CA TYR A 563 15.90 24.65 -7.28
C TYR A 563 14.74 25.35 -6.57
N GLU A 564 13.94 24.62 -5.81
CA GLU A 564 12.87 25.18 -4.97
C GLU A 564 13.39 25.50 -3.57
N GLU A 565 12.91 26.59 -2.99
CA GLU A 565 13.29 27.07 -1.66
C GLU A 565 12.08 26.98 -0.74
N VAL A 566 12.28 26.52 0.49
CA VAL A 566 11.21 26.46 1.51
C VAL A 566 11.19 27.68 2.43
N LEU A 567 12.27 28.43 2.47
CA LEU A 567 12.47 29.69 3.19
C LEU A 567 13.25 30.67 2.31
N ASN A 568 12.92 31.97 2.41
CA ASN A 568 13.69 33.05 1.82
C ASN A 568 15.00 33.27 2.64
N GLU A 569 16.03 33.87 2.04
CA GLU A 569 17.27 34.26 2.73
C GLU A 569 17.01 35.22 3.90
N ASP A 570 16.04 36.12 3.77
CA ASP A 570 15.59 37.05 4.82
C ASP A 570 14.65 36.42 5.85
N GLU A 571 14.10 35.23 5.58
CA GLU A 571 13.21 34.52 6.49
C GLU A 571 14.04 33.63 7.42
N THR A 572 14.08 33.97 8.71
CA THR A 572 14.61 33.06 9.73
C THR A 572 13.54 32.05 10.16
N SER A 573 13.94 30.93 10.70
CA SER A 573 13.00 29.92 11.21
C SER A 573 13.20 29.63 12.69
N LYS A 574 12.10 29.44 13.40
CA LYS A 574 12.11 28.95 14.79
C LYS A 574 11.74 27.46 14.80
N PRO A 575 12.45 26.63 15.58
CA PRO A 575 12.04 25.25 15.77
C PRO A 575 10.72 25.19 16.54
N THR A 576 9.96 24.10 16.32
CA THR A 576 8.82 23.72 17.14
C THR A 576 9.17 22.48 17.98
N PHE A 577 8.25 21.99 18.79
CA PHE A 577 8.42 20.70 19.45
C PHE A 577 8.41 19.52 18.46
N HIS A 578 7.84 19.70 17.26
CA HIS A 578 7.84 18.66 16.22
C HIS A 578 9.07 18.82 15.31
N PRO A 579 9.94 17.79 15.19
CA PRO A 579 11.23 17.91 14.49
C PRO A 579 11.12 18.25 12.99
N LYS A 580 9.98 17.92 12.37
CA LYS A 580 9.71 18.15 10.95
C LYS A 580 8.94 19.44 10.66
N ILE A 581 8.64 20.25 11.69
CA ILE A 581 7.87 21.50 11.54
C ILE A 581 8.67 22.66 12.14
N LYS A 582 8.86 23.70 11.35
CA LYS A 582 9.47 24.97 11.77
C LYS A 582 8.48 26.11 11.54
N ILE A 583 8.64 27.22 12.24
CA ILE A 583 7.86 28.45 12.03
C ILE A 583 8.73 29.44 11.27
N ALA A 584 8.29 29.87 10.08
CA ALA A 584 8.92 30.93 9.34
C ALA A 584 8.65 32.29 10.01
N GLN A 585 9.71 33.10 10.16
CA GLN A 585 9.58 34.48 10.57
C GLN A 585 9.56 35.36 9.31
N VAL A 586 8.37 35.81 8.94
CA VAL A 586 8.14 36.60 7.75
C VAL A 586 7.88 38.06 8.09
N ARG A 587 8.02 38.95 7.11
CA ARG A 587 7.69 40.36 7.24
C ARG A 587 6.20 40.53 7.61
N ALA A 588 5.91 41.39 8.59
CA ALA A 588 4.55 41.76 8.93
C ALA A 588 3.99 42.79 7.94
N TYR A 589 2.70 42.66 7.62
CA TYR A 589 1.97 43.56 6.76
C TYR A 589 0.82 44.21 7.53
N ASP A 590 0.56 45.52 7.26
CA ASP A 590 -0.64 46.15 7.80
C ASP A 590 -1.87 45.64 7.04
N TYR A 591 -2.92 45.29 7.76
CA TYR A 591 -4.12 44.70 7.18
C TYR A 591 -4.87 45.71 6.28
N ALA A 592 -4.95 46.99 6.66
CA ALA A 592 -5.68 47.96 5.89
C ALA A 592 -5.02 48.23 4.52
N ASP A 593 -3.66 48.33 4.50
CA ASP A 593 -2.89 48.49 3.26
C ASP A 593 -2.96 47.21 2.40
N ALA A 594 -2.77 46.04 3.00
CA ALA A 594 -2.86 44.76 2.28
C ALA A 594 -4.25 44.55 1.66
N ASN A 595 -5.32 44.79 2.43
CA ASN A 595 -6.70 44.65 1.93
C ASN A 595 -7.00 45.63 0.80
N LEU A 596 -6.58 46.90 0.94
CA LEU A 596 -6.80 47.92 -0.12
C LEU A 596 -6.12 47.52 -1.44
N ARG A 597 -4.86 47.05 -1.38
CA ARG A 597 -4.12 46.60 -2.57
C ARG A 597 -4.73 45.35 -3.20
N ILE A 598 -5.17 44.39 -2.37
CA ILE A 598 -5.85 43.20 -2.85
C ILE A 598 -7.21 43.51 -3.46
N ASP A 599 -7.99 44.42 -2.87
CA ASP A 599 -9.24 44.94 -3.48
C ASP A 599 -8.99 45.53 -4.85
N ALA A 600 -7.96 46.38 -4.97
CA ALA A 600 -7.59 46.98 -6.26
C ALA A 600 -7.12 45.93 -7.29
N LEU A 601 -6.41 44.90 -6.85
CA LEU A 601 -5.98 43.77 -7.70
C LEU A 601 -7.19 42.95 -8.20
N VAL A 602 -8.14 42.64 -7.33
CA VAL A 602 -9.34 41.85 -7.70
C VAL A 602 -10.24 42.65 -8.65
N GLN A 603 -10.40 43.97 -8.42
CA GLN A 603 -11.15 44.83 -9.33
C GLN A 603 -10.48 44.95 -10.70
N ALA A 604 -9.15 44.98 -10.73
CA ALA A 604 -8.38 45.02 -11.97
C ALA A 604 -8.62 43.81 -12.88
N CYS A 605 -8.86 42.64 -12.33
CA CYS A 605 -9.18 41.42 -13.09
C CYS A 605 -10.41 41.55 -13.99
N ALA A 606 -11.34 42.46 -13.68
CA ALA A 606 -12.53 42.66 -14.50
C ALA A 606 -12.32 43.62 -15.69
N VAL A 607 -11.26 44.44 -15.68
CA VAL A 607 -11.11 45.57 -16.62
C VAL A 607 -9.71 45.70 -17.22
N GLU A 608 -8.67 45.08 -16.61
CA GLU A 608 -7.29 45.22 -17.05
C GLU A 608 -6.78 43.93 -17.70
N GLY A 609 -5.77 44.05 -18.55
CA GLY A 609 -5.13 42.85 -19.16
C GLY A 609 -4.03 42.25 -18.28
N ASP A 610 -3.59 41.07 -18.64
CA ASP A 610 -2.61 40.23 -17.92
C ASP A 610 -1.40 40.99 -17.39
N MET A 611 -0.79 41.82 -18.22
CA MET A 611 0.41 42.60 -17.87
C MET A 611 0.18 43.52 -16.68
N GLN A 612 -0.99 44.19 -16.64
CA GLN A 612 -1.34 45.10 -15.55
C GLN A 612 -1.69 44.31 -14.26
N ILE A 613 -2.40 43.20 -14.40
CA ILE A 613 -2.70 42.29 -13.27
C ILE A 613 -1.38 41.84 -12.62
N VAL A 614 -0.45 41.31 -13.40
CA VAL A 614 0.85 40.85 -12.90
C VAL A 614 1.69 41.97 -12.31
N LYS A 615 1.64 43.19 -12.91
CA LYS A 615 2.30 44.36 -12.33
C LYS A 615 1.76 44.67 -10.93
N ARG A 616 0.45 44.66 -10.72
CA ARG A 616 -0.17 44.86 -9.40
C ARG A 616 0.20 43.75 -8.42
N MET A 617 0.31 42.51 -8.90
CA MET A 617 0.80 41.40 -8.08
C MET A 617 2.21 41.66 -7.58
N LYS A 618 3.13 42.19 -8.44
CA LYS A 618 4.49 42.57 -8.06
C LYS A 618 4.54 43.75 -7.08
N GLU A 619 3.60 44.70 -7.19
CA GLU A 619 3.47 45.81 -6.23
C GLU A 619 3.08 45.33 -4.82
N ILE A 620 2.31 44.24 -4.71
CA ILE A 620 1.94 43.60 -3.42
C ILE A 620 3.08 42.72 -2.91
N VAL A 621 3.77 42.03 -3.81
CA VAL A 621 4.85 41.05 -3.51
C VAL A 621 6.13 41.54 -4.22
N PRO A 622 6.91 42.46 -3.63
CA PRO A 622 8.12 42.98 -4.27
C PRO A 622 9.20 41.95 -4.57
N GLU A 623 9.19 40.85 -3.83
CA GLU A 623 10.11 39.68 -4.03
C GLU A 623 9.71 38.85 -5.26
N PHE A 624 8.57 39.08 -5.90
CA PHE A 624 8.17 38.38 -7.13
C PHE A 624 9.00 38.84 -8.32
N LYS A 625 9.91 37.96 -8.77
CA LYS A 625 10.68 38.15 -10.01
C LYS A 625 10.40 37.01 -10.96
N SER A 626 9.81 37.34 -12.11
CA SER A 626 9.44 36.32 -13.11
C SER A 626 10.69 35.65 -13.70
N GLN A 627 10.59 34.37 -14.02
CA GLN A 627 11.67 33.63 -14.68
C GLN A 627 11.12 32.86 -15.89
N HIS A 628 11.78 33.02 -17.03
CA HIS A 628 11.39 32.38 -18.30
C HIS A 628 9.96 32.72 -18.74
N SER A 629 9.44 33.92 -18.36
CA SER A 629 8.06 34.30 -18.57
C SER A 629 7.97 35.65 -19.34
N LYS A 630 6.88 35.86 -20.06
CA LYS A 630 6.56 37.15 -20.72
C LYS A 630 6.51 38.33 -19.74
N TYR A 631 6.43 38.05 -18.45
CA TYR A 631 6.31 39.06 -17.39
C TYR A 631 7.67 39.53 -16.82
N GLU A 632 8.81 39.00 -17.31
CA GLU A 632 10.15 39.48 -16.92
C GLU A 632 10.36 40.96 -17.23
N VAL A 633 9.70 41.47 -18.26
CA VAL A 633 9.72 42.92 -18.61
C VAL A 633 9.18 43.84 -17.51
N LEU A 634 8.50 43.28 -16.51
CA LEU A 634 7.98 44.01 -15.35
C LEU A 634 8.91 43.95 -14.13
N ASP A 635 10.08 43.36 -14.25
CA ASP A 635 11.06 43.21 -13.16
C ASP A 635 12.08 44.36 -13.10
N GLU A 636 11.94 45.37 -13.93
CA GLU A 636 12.77 46.58 -13.99
C GLU A 636 12.50 47.55 -12.83
#